data_28b9cd18271f19508ba161922268140b
#
_entry.id   28b9cd18271f19508ba161922268140b
#
_cell.length_a   1.000
_cell.length_b   1.000
_cell.length_c   1.000
_cell.angle_alpha   90.00
_cell.angle_beta   90.00
_cell.angle_gamma   90.00
#
_symmetry.space_group_name_H-M   'P 1'
#
loop_
_entity.id
_entity.type
_entity.pdbx_description
1 polymer ?
#
loop_
_entity_poly.entity_id
_entity_poly.type
_entity_poly.pdbx_seq_one_letter_code
_entity_poly.pdbx_strand_id
1 'polypeptide(L)'
;MKRLIALTLLLSAALAQGYFELGGFKTPSGNIHCVAYVDRLTQEAGLRCDLLKNQARPPAKPKDCELDWGNAFGLGERGRAQRLCVGDTVADPRLPVLAYGKVWSEGGFRCDVTQARLRCTNRDKRGFELSRAVQKLF
;
A
#
# COMPACT_ATOMS: atom_id res chain seq x y z
N MET A 1 -30.56 -54.31 14.50
CA MET A 1 -30.74 -53.02 13.81
C MET A 1 -29.50 -52.18 14.06
N LYS A 2 -28.63 -52.07 13.07
CA LYS A 2 -27.41 -51.23 13.16
C LYS A 2 -27.79 -49.82 12.69
N ARG A 3 -27.75 -48.84 13.59
CA ARG A 3 -27.90 -47.44 13.25
C ARG A 3 -26.56 -46.93 12.71
N LEU A 4 -26.51 -46.63 11.42
CA LEU A 4 -25.42 -45.94 10.78
C LEU A 4 -25.53 -44.43 11.17
N ILE A 5 -24.61 -43.96 11.99
CA ILE A 5 -24.44 -42.54 12.27
C ILE A 5 -23.61 -41.99 11.12
N ALA A 6 -24.28 -41.26 10.24
CA ALA A 6 -23.60 -40.50 9.19
C ALA A 6 -22.88 -39.31 9.84
N LEU A 7 -21.56 -39.35 9.93
CA LEU A 7 -20.72 -38.27 10.38
C LEU A 7 -20.57 -37.29 9.22
N THR A 8 -21.39 -36.23 9.21
CA THR A 8 -21.26 -35.14 8.27
C THR A 8 -20.00 -34.32 8.65
N LEU A 9 -18.91 -34.53 7.92
CA LEU A 9 -17.75 -33.63 7.96
C LEU A 9 -18.18 -32.29 7.39
N LEU A 10 -18.38 -31.29 8.26
CA LEU A 10 -18.44 -29.90 7.88
C LEU A 10 -17.03 -29.47 7.50
N LEU A 11 -16.72 -29.48 6.21
CA LEU A 11 -15.53 -28.79 5.68
C LEU A 11 -15.78 -27.29 5.86
N SER A 12 -15.24 -26.74 6.94
CA SER A 12 -15.08 -25.28 7.07
C SER A 12 -14.04 -24.86 6.04
N ALA A 13 -14.49 -24.39 4.88
CA ALA A 13 -13.63 -23.69 3.95
C ALA A 13 -13.21 -22.38 4.66
N ALA A 14 -12.01 -22.37 5.25
CA ALA A 14 -11.37 -21.15 5.67
C ALA A 14 -11.19 -20.30 4.41
N LEU A 15 -12.02 -19.25 4.26
CA LEU A 15 -11.84 -18.26 3.21
C LEU A 15 -10.43 -17.69 3.37
N ALA A 16 -9.58 -17.89 2.36
CA ALA A 16 -8.22 -17.39 2.35
C ALA A 16 -8.29 -15.85 2.31
N GLN A 17 -8.27 -15.23 3.49
CA GLN A 17 -8.15 -13.79 3.64
C GLN A 17 -6.69 -13.41 3.38
N GLY A 18 -6.46 -12.25 2.79
CA GLY A 18 -5.11 -11.73 2.59
C GLY A 18 -4.93 -11.03 1.26
N TYR A 19 -3.68 -10.70 1.02
CA TYR A 19 -3.22 -10.00 -0.16
C TYR A 19 -2.18 -10.83 -0.89
N PHE A 20 -2.00 -10.60 -2.17
CA PHE A 20 -0.78 -11.00 -2.86
C PHE A 20 -0.11 -9.77 -3.47
N GLU A 21 1.22 -9.76 -3.41
CA GLU A 21 2.01 -8.66 -3.95
C GLU A 21 2.11 -8.76 -5.46
N LEU A 22 1.92 -7.62 -6.14
CA LEU A 22 2.17 -7.48 -7.57
C LEU A 22 3.62 -7.06 -7.84
N GLY A 23 4.24 -6.40 -6.89
CA GLY A 23 5.59 -5.88 -6.99
C GLY A 23 5.75 -4.61 -6.16
N GLY A 24 6.97 -4.13 -6.07
CA GLY A 24 7.27 -2.93 -5.31
C GLY A 24 8.65 -2.38 -5.63
N PHE A 25 8.98 -1.27 -5.03
CA PHE A 25 10.26 -0.60 -5.19
C PHE A 25 10.56 0.27 -3.96
N LYS A 26 11.80 0.70 -3.88
CA LYS A 26 12.21 1.79 -2.98
C LYS A 26 12.84 2.92 -3.78
N THR A 27 12.79 4.13 -3.25
CA THR A 27 13.48 5.27 -3.84
C THR A 27 14.99 5.17 -3.68
N PRO A 28 15.81 5.86 -4.50
CA PRO A 28 17.27 5.79 -4.41
C PRO A 28 17.81 6.17 -3.03
N SER A 29 17.16 7.11 -2.32
CA SER A 29 17.53 7.46 -0.95
C SER A 29 17.23 6.35 0.08
N GLY A 30 16.40 5.36 -0.30
CA GLY A 30 15.88 4.35 0.62
C GLY A 30 14.81 4.88 1.59
N ASN A 31 14.36 6.12 1.43
CA ASN A 31 13.42 6.73 2.37
C ASN A 31 11.96 6.37 2.12
N ILE A 32 11.59 6.01 0.90
CA ILE A 32 10.22 5.64 0.54
C ILE A 32 10.22 4.24 -0.02
N HIS A 33 9.38 3.38 0.54
CA HIS A 33 9.16 2.01 0.09
C HIS A 33 7.71 1.85 -0.34
N CYS A 34 7.48 1.32 -1.53
CA CYS A 34 6.15 1.13 -2.11
C CYS A 34 5.93 -0.32 -2.50
N VAL A 35 4.72 -0.80 -2.25
CA VAL A 35 4.28 -2.14 -2.65
C VAL A 35 2.88 -2.04 -3.23
N ALA A 36 2.68 -2.61 -4.41
CA ALA A 36 1.37 -2.84 -4.98
C ALA A 36 0.89 -4.24 -4.62
N TYR A 37 -0.38 -4.37 -4.36
CA TYR A 37 -1.01 -5.61 -3.93
C TYR A 37 -2.41 -5.75 -4.52
N VAL A 38 -2.94 -6.96 -4.48
CA VAL A 38 -4.35 -7.25 -4.78
C VAL A 38 -4.98 -7.87 -3.56
N ASP A 39 -6.12 -7.33 -3.14
CA ASP A 39 -6.96 -7.94 -2.13
C ASP A 39 -7.61 -9.19 -2.70
N ARG A 40 -7.44 -10.33 -2.02
CA ARG A 40 -7.94 -11.62 -2.51
C ARG A 40 -9.45 -11.75 -2.49
N LEU A 41 -10.12 -10.99 -1.62
CA LEU A 41 -11.58 -11.01 -1.50
C LEU A 41 -12.25 -10.12 -2.53
N THR A 42 -11.78 -8.88 -2.66
CA THR A 42 -12.39 -7.89 -3.56
C THR A 42 -11.81 -7.92 -4.97
N GLN A 43 -10.62 -8.51 -5.15
CA GLN A 43 -9.83 -8.47 -6.38
C GLN A 43 -9.42 -7.06 -6.80
N GLU A 44 -9.47 -6.11 -5.89
CA GLU A 44 -9.05 -4.73 -6.12
C GLU A 44 -7.57 -4.57 -5.84
N ALA A 45 -6.88 -3.86 -6.72
CA ALA A 45 -5.49 -3.51 -6.52
C ALA A 45 -5.37 -2.26 -5.62
N GLY A 46 -4.30 -2.23 -4.84
CA GLY A 46 -3.89 -1.10 -4.02
C GLY A 46 -2.40 -0.86 -4.13
N LEU A 47 -2.00 0.37 -3.90
CA LEU A 47 -0.61 0.77 -3.74
C LEU A 47 -0.44 1.40 -2.37
N ARG A 48 0.56 0.95 -1.63
CA ARG A 48 0.95 1.55 -0.36
C ARG A 48 2.40 2.01 -0.44
N CYS A 49 2.65 3.23 0.01
CA CYS A 49 4.00 3.78 0.17
C CYS A 49 4.20 4.22 1.61
N ASP A 50 5.30 3.80 2.20
CA ASP A 50 5.72 4.19 3.55
C ASP A 50 6.95 5.10 3.48
N LEU A 51 6.90 6.19 4.25
CA LEU A 51 7.96 7.16 4.44
C LEU A 51 8.71 6.85 5.73
N LEU A 52 10.01 6.58 5.66
CA LEU A 52 10.78 6.21 6.84
C LEU A 52 11.19 7.44 7.68
N LYS A 53 11.61 8.50 7.01
CA LYS A 53 11.96 9.78 7.64
C LYS A 53 11.04 10.86 7.11
N ASN A 54 10.30 11.49 7.99
CA ASN A 54 9.33 12.52 7.70
C ASN A 54 9.64 13.77 8.51
N GLN A 55 9.87 14.90 7.85
CA GLN A 55 10.07 16.20 8.47
C GLN A 55 8.81 17.06 8.45
N ALA A 56 7.80 16.67 7.67
CA ALA A 56 6.55 17.39 7.63
C ALA A 56 5.69 17.04 8.84
N ARG A 57 4.97 18.03 9.35
CA ARG A 57 3.96 17.82 10.38
C ARG A 57 2.69 17.28 9.70
N PRO A 58 2.25 16.07 10.02
CA PRO A 58 1.02 15.54 9.45
C PRO A 58 -0.20 16.31 9.98
N PRO A 59 -1.34 16.25 9.29
CA PRO A 59 -2.62 16.67 9.83
C PRO A 59 -2.91 15.95 11.15
N ALA A 60 -3.83 16.52 11.95
CA ALA A 60 -4.24 15.90 13.20
C ALA A 60 -4.66 14.44 13.00
N LYS A 61 -4.19 13.57 13.89
CA LYS A 61 -4.56 12.15 13.90
C LYS A 61 -6.06 12.01 14.09
N PRO A 62 -6.76 11.23 13.24
CA PRO A 62 -8.18 10.96 13.43
C PRO A 62 -8.46 10.35 14.81
N LYS A 63 -9.58 10.71 15.43
CA LYS A 63 -9.93 10.23 16.78
C LYS A 63 -10.12 8.72 16.87
N ASP A 64 -10.52 8.09 15.77
CA ASP A 64 -10.71 6.66 15.63
C ASP A 64 -9.43 5.90 15.23
N CYS A 65 -8.31 6.60 14.99
CA CYS A 65 -7.02 5.99 14.70
C CYS A 65 -6.28 5.65 16.00
N GLU A 66 -6.18 4.36 16.30
CA GLU A 66 -5.44 3.84 17.45
C GLU A 66 -4.01 3.38 17.11
N LEU A 67 -3.64 3.42 15.83
CA LEU A 67 -2.34 3.00 15.32
C LEU A 67 -1.48 4.20 14.93
N ASP A 68 -0.44 3.97 14.14
CA ASP A 68 0.47 5.03 13.70
C ASP A 68 -0.16 5.86 12.59
N TRP A 69 0.21 7.13 12.53
CA TRP A 69 -0.32 8.11 11.61
C TRP A 69 0.75 9.02 11.05
N GLY A 70 0.66 9.31 9.76
CA GLY A 70 1.49 10.35 9.14
C GLY A 70 2.53 9.85 8.15
N ASN A 71 2.88 8.56 8.17
CA ASN A 71 4.00 8.03 7.38
C ASN A 71 3.60 7.00 6.31
N ALA A 72 2.36 6.53 6.31
CA ALA A 72 1.87 5.57 5.35
C ALA A 72 0.78 6.18 4.47
N PHE A 73 0.85 5.92 3.18
CA PHE A 73 -0.02 6.48 2.15
C PHE A 73 -0.57 5.39 1.27
N GLY A 74 -1.87 5.42 1.03
CA GLY A 74 -2.58 4.43 0.23
C GLY A 74 -3.23 5.05 -0.99
N LEU A 75 -3.31 4.26 -2.06
CA LEU A 75 -3.94 4.61 -3.31
C LEU A 75 -4.67 3.39 -3.86
N GLY A 76 -5.98 3.50 -4.04
CA GLY A 76 -6.77 2.48 -4.74
C GLY A 76 -6.66 2.61 -6.25
N GLU A 77 -7.25 1.68 -6.98
CA GLU A 77 -7.31 1.73 -8.46
C GLU A 77 -7.99 2.99 -8.97
N ARG A 78 -8.91 3.53 -8.17
CA ARG A 78 -9.70 4.71 -8.45
C ARG A 78 -9.77 5.61 -7.22
N GLY A 79 -10.09 6.88 -7.44
CA GLY A 79 -10.31 7.85 -6.37
C GLY A 79 -9.02 8.44 -5.79
N ARG A 80 -9.19 9.24 -4.77
CA ARG A 80 -8.11 10.01 -4.15
C ARG A 80 -7.20 9.14 -3.27
N ALA A 81 -5.95 9.56 -3.18
CA ALA A 81 -5.01 9.01 -2.21
C ALA A 81 -5.41 9.33 -0.77
N GLN A 82 -5.00 8.48 0.15
CA GLN A 82 -5.30 8.61 1.58
C GLN A 82 -4.04 8.43 2.41
N ARG A 83 -4.00 9.14 3.54
CA ARG A 83 -3.06 8.83 4.62
C ARG A 83 -3.63 7.68 5.43
N LEU A 84 -2.81 6.71 5.75
CA LEU A 84 -3.25 5.47 6.40
C LEU A 84 -3.00 5.49 7.91
N CYS A 85 -3.92 4.89 8.65
CA CYS A 85 -3.77 4.55 10.06
C CYS A 85 -3.32 3.09 10.16
N VAL A 86 -2.03 2.85 10.34
CA VAL A 86 -1.43 1.50 10.30
C VAL A 86 -0.34 1.35 11.34
N GLY A 87 -0.17 0.14 11.87
CA GLY A 87 0.87 -0.16 12.87
C GLY A 87 2.02 -1.02 12.33
N ASP A 88 1.92 -1.46 11.07
CA ASP A 88 2.95 -2.22 10.35
C ASP A 88 3.65 -1.36 9.32
N THR A 89 4.58 -1.94 8.57
CA THR A 89 5.29 -1.26 7.49
C THR A 89 5.48 -2.16 6.28
N VAL A 90 5.50 -1.57 5.09
CA VAL A 90 5.92 -2.24 3.84
C VAL A 90 7.41 -2.01 3.54
N ALA A 91 8.13 -1.34 4.43
CA ALA A 91 9.57 -1.13 4.26
C ALA A 91 10.31 -2.46 4.22
N ASP A 92 11.00 -2.71 3.11
CA ASP A 92 11.81 -3.88 2.90
C ASP A 92 13.10 -3.47 2.16
N PRO A 93 14.28 -3.64 2.77
CA PRO A 93 15.54 -3.27 2.11
C PRO A 93 15.84 -4.09 0.86
N ARG A 94 15.16 -5.22 0.65
CA ARG A 94 15.30 -6.09 -0.53
C ARG A 94 14.54 -5.58 -1.75
N LEU A 95 13.64 -4.62 -1.60
CA LEU A 95 12.92 -4.04 -2.73
C LEU A 95 13.90 -3.43 -3.73
N PRO A 96 13.66 -3.61 -5.04
CA PRO A 96 14.50 -2.99 -6.07
C PRO A 96 14.41 -1.47 -6.01
N VAL A 97 15.50 -0.81 -6.38
CA VAL A 97 15.55 0.65 -6.45
C VAL A 97 14.89 1.12 -7.75
N LEU A 98 13.92 2.03 -7.63
CA LEU A 98 13.44 2.81 -8.77
C LEU A 98 14.40 3.98 -9.00
N ALA A 99 15.20 3.93 -10.06
CA ALA A 99 16.19 4.96 -10.35
C ALA A 99 15.52 6.30 -10.70
N TYR A 100 16.20 7.39 -10.41
CA TYR A 100 15.74 8.73 -10.79
C TYR A 100 15.45 8.82 -12.29
N GLY A 101 14.33 9.44 -12.64
CA GLY A 101 13.86 9.60 -14.01
C GLY A 101 13.23 8.35 -14.63
N LYS A 102 13.15 7.25 -13.89
CA LYS A 102 12.49 6.01 -14.34
C LYS A 102 11.05 5.96 -13.87
N VAL A 103 10.27 5.13 -14.56
CA VAL A 103 8.85 4.88 -14.28
C VAL A 103 8.68 3.43 -13.86
N TRP A 104 7.91 3.23 -12.81
CA TRP A 104 7.40 1.94 -12.39
C TRP A 104 5.89 1.87 -12.63
N SER A 105 5.41 0.75 -13.16
CA SER A 105 3.99 0.54 -13.43
C SER A 105 3.59 -0.90 -13.10
N GLU A 106 2.60 -1.06 -12.25
CA GLU A 106 1.97 -2.33 -11.89
C GLU A 106 0.54 -2.08 -11.41
N GLY A 107 -0.37 -3.00 -11.69
CA GLY A 107 -1.74 -2.98 -11.16
C GLY A 107 -2.58 -1.75 -11.51
N GLY A 108 -2.21 -1.02 -12.57
CA GLY A 108 -2.86 0.24 -12.96
C GLY A 108 -2.29 1.48 -12.27
N PHE A 109 -1.25 1.32 -11.45
CA PHE A 109 -0.51 2.42 -10.83
C PHE A 109 0.71 2.79 -11.68
N ARG A 110 1.06 4.06 -11.63
CA ARG A 110 2.25 4.60 -12.27
C ARG A 110 2.99 5.50 -11.29
N CYS A 111 4.25 5.19 -11.06
CA CYS A 111 5.12 5.97 -10.18
C CYS A 111 6.37 6.43 -10.93
N ASP A 112 6.79 7.64 -10.65
CA ASP A 112 8.08 8.18 -11.09
C ASP A 112 8.77 8.89 -9.92
N VAL A 113 10.08 8.87 -9.92
CA VAL A 113 10.89 9.48 -8.86
C VAL A 113 11.90 10.45 -9.45
N THR A 114 11.99 11.61 -8.81
CA THR A 114 13.04 12.60 -9.02
C THR A 114 13.77 12.84 -7.70
N GLN A 115 14.82 13.64 -7.70
CA GLN A 115 15.48 14.04 -6.46
C GLN A 115 14.55 14.88 -5.56
N ALA A 116 13.53 15.51 -6.14
CA ALA A 116 12.59 16.37 -5.40
C ALA A 116 11.45 15.57 -4.74
N ARG A 117 10.98 14.48 -5.38
CA ARG A 117 9.78 13.77 -4.91
C ARG A 117 9.59 12.41 -5.59
N LEU A 118 8.78 11.56 -4.96
CA LEU A 118 8.08 10.44 -5.59
C LEU A 118 6.67 10.91 -5.98
N ARG A 119 6.22 10.59 -7.19
CA ARG A 119 4.85 10.80 -7.63
C ARG A 119 4.24 9.49 -8.08
N CYS A 120 3.09 9.12 -7.52
CA CYS A 120 2.31 7.95 -7.93
C CYS A 120 0.89 8.36 -8.27
N THR A 121 0.34 7.78 -9.34
CA THR A 121 -1.04 8.00 -9.79
C THR A 121 -1.72 6.69 -10.12
N ASN A 122 -3.06 6.70 -10.05
CA ASN A 122 -3.94 5.62 -10.46
C ASN A 122 -4.62 5.90 -11.80
N ARG A 123 -5.63 5.09 -12.14
CA ARG A 123 -6.40 5.21 -13.40
C ARG A 123 -7.18 6.52 -13.51
N ASP A 124 -7.56 7.12 -12.38
CA ASP A 124 -8.23 8.42 -12.32
C ASP A 124 -7.26 9.60 -12.31
N LYS A 125 -5.95 9.34 -12.42
CA LYS A 125 -4.88 10.33 -12.26
C LYS A 125 -4.90 11.02 -10.89
N ARG A 126 -5.46 10.35 -9.88
CA ARG A 126 -5.35 10.69 -8.47
C ARG A 126 -4.14 10.02 -7.88
N GLY A 127 -3.62 10.55 -6.79
CA GLY A 127 -2.45 9.95 -6.18
C GLY A 127 -1.79 10.82 -5.14
N PHE A 128 -0.48 10.72 -5.07
CA PHE A 128 0.31 11.50 -4.12
C PHE A 128 1.66 11.90 -4.68
N GLU A 129 2.19 12.97 -4.14
CA GLU A 129 3.59 13.37 -4.24
C GLU A 129 4.20 13.34 -2.84
N LEU A 130 5.25 12.56 -2.68
CA LEU A 130 5.88 12.33 -1.39
C LEU A 130 7.36 12.71 -1.42
N SER A 131 7.76 13.48 -0.43
CA SER A 131 9.14 13.74 -0.07
C SER A 131 9.25 13.81 1.45
N ARG A 132 10.48 13.85 1.97
CA ARG A 132 10.70 14.01 3.40
C ARG A 132 10.03 15.28 3.95
N ALA A 133 10.06 16.36 3.19
CA ALA A 133 9.58 17.67 3.62
C ALA A 133 8.10 17.92 3.32
N VAL A 134 7.56 17.30 2.27
CA VAL A 134 6.20 17.60 1.79
C VAL A 134 5.50 16.32 1.37
N GLN A 135 4.24 16.19 1.78
CA GLN A 135 3.33 15.14 1.31
C GLN A 135 2.06 15.81 0.78
N LYS A 136 1.80 15.61 -0.49
CA LYS A 136 0.63 16.14 -1.19
C LYS A 136 -0.22 14.99 -1.72
N LEU A 137 -1.48 14.94 -1.28
CA LEU A 137 -2.46 13.94 -1.70
C LEU A 137 -3.52 14.62 -2.58
N PHE A 138 -3.91 13.94 -3.64
CA PHE A 138 -4.90 14.46 -4.60
C PHE A 138 -5.74 13.37 -5.25
#